data_0c07dbac99e6389a3c21149b11a175da
#
_entry.id   0c07dbac99e6389a3c21149b11a175da
#
_cell.length_a   1.000
_cell.length_b   1.000
_cell.length_c   1.000
_cell.angle_alpha   90.00
_cell.angle_beta   90.00
_cell.angle_gamma   90.00
#
_symmetry.space_group_name_H-M   'P 1'
#
loop_
_entity.id
_entity.type
_entity.pdbx_description
1 polymer ?
#
loop_
_entity_poly.entity_id
_entity_poly.type
_entity_poly.pdbx_seq_one_letter_code
_entity_poly.pdbx_strand_id
1 'polypeptide(L)'
;MFEYFIRNGFTHNDAADLGDHIVQTFKMLNVNRGIYVNPRGQSIGPPTTVFGLPLLKPPYGIVTAVDLKTGDRLWTVPHGNTPDAIKKNPKLQGVDIPNTGALTNGTGLLVTSTLLFGGEGGASPLFRAWDKKTGAVVAEIQLPGPTTGFPVTYMKAGRQYIAVAARVEGAVEIVALALPAATAPSGRGRQ
;
A
#
# COMPACT_ATOMS: atom_id res chain seq x y z
N MET A 1 -11.75 8.69 -26.16
CA MET A 1 -10.94 9.86 -25.82
C MET A 1 -10.58 10.70 -27.05
N PHE A 2 -10.06 10.11 -28.13
CA PHE A 2 -9.75 10.81 -29.40
C PHE A 2 -10.94 11.56 -30.01
N GLU A 3 -12.11 10.92 -30.05
CA GLU A 3 -13.34 11.56 -30.59
C GLU A 3 -13.76 12.80 -29.80
N TYR A 4 -13.47 12.87 -28.50
CA TYR A 4 -13.78 14.04 -27.68
C TYR A 4 -12.93 15.25 -28.10
N PHE A 5 -11.64 15.07 -28.39
CA PHE A 5 -10.76 16.15 -28.79
C PHE A 5 -11.10 16.68 -30.19
N ILE A 6 -11.40 15.80 -31.15
CA ILE A 6 -11.81 16.21 -32.49
C ILE A 6 -13.12 17.03 -32.46
N ARG A 7 -14.08 16.65 -31.63
CA ARG A 7 -15.34 17.42 -31.44
C ARG A 7 -15.11 18.82 -30.86
N ASN A 8 -14.01 19.04 -30.15
CA ASN A 8 -13.64 20.30 -29.55
C ASN A 8 -12.61 21.12 -30.37
N GLY A 9 -12.47 20.82 -31.66
CA GLY A 9 -11.70 21.65 -32.59
C GLY A 9 -10.21 21.30 -32.69
N PHE A 10 -9.78 20.17 -32.12
CA PHE A 10 -8.42 19.67 -32.31
C PHE A 10 -8.30 18.88 -33.62
N THR A 11 -7.17 19.00 -34.30
CA THR A 11 -6.89 18.18 -35.46
C THR A 11 -6.53 16.73 -35.06
N HIS A 12 -6.53 15.82 -36.04
CA HIS A 12 -6.11 14.44 -35.76
C HIS A 12 -4.66 14.34 -35.23
N ASN A 13 -3.77 15.21 -35.70
CA ASN A 13 -2.39 15.24 -35.24
C ASN A 13 -2.30 15.79 -33.81
N ASP A 14 -3.00 16.90 -33.53
CA ASP A 14 -3.05 17.47 -32.16
C ASP A 14 -3.64 16.46 -31.16
N ALA A 15 -4.65 15.71 -31.58
CA ALA A 15 -5.26 14.69 -30.74
C ALA A 15 -4.32 13.49 -30.51
N ALA A 16 -3.51 13.13 -31.51
CA ALA A 16 -2.50 12.07 -31.37
C ALA A 16 -1.36 12.51 -30.44
N ASP A 17 -0.80 13.69 -30.66
CA ASP A 17 0.27 14.25 -29.83
C ASP A 17 -0.19 14.47 -28.40
N LEU A 18 -1.41 14.98 -28.20
CA LEU A 18 -1.98 15.14 -26.86
C LEU A 18 -2.29 13.78 -26.22
N GLY A 19 -2.75 12.80 -27.02
CA GLY A 19 -2.95 11.43 -26.57
C GLY A 19 -1.67 10.79 -26.07
N ASP A 20 -0.58 10.93 -26.81
CA ASP A 20 0.74 10.45 -26.42
C ASP A 20 1.26 11.17 -25.18
N HIS A 21 1.07 12.49 -25.12
CA HIS A 21 1.44 13.28 -23.94
C HIS A 21 0.63 12.88 -22.70
N ILE A 22 -0.66 12.67 -22.84
CA ILE A 22 -1.53 12.16 -21.75
C ILE A 22 -1.11 10.76 -21.35
N VAL A 23 -0.87 9.85 -22.29
CA VAL A 23 -0.40 8.49 -22.00
C VAL A 23 0.95 8.51 -21.31
N GLN A 24 1.87 9.36 -21.73
CA GLN A 24 3.16 9.54 -21.06
C GLN A 24 2.97 10.14 -19.67
N THR A 25 2.12 11.15 -19.53
CA THR A 25 1.79 11.75 -18.22
C THR A 25 1.13 10.74 -17.29
N PHE A 26 0.19 9.92 -17.78
CA PHE A 26 -0.40 8.84 -16.98
C PHE A 26 0.60 7.72 -16.66
N LYS A 27 1.50 7.39 -17.56
CA LYS A 27 2.63 6.50 -17.26
C LYS A 27 3.55 7.11 -16.23
N MET A 28 3.78 8.41 -16.28
CA MET A 28 4.53 9.16 -15.27
C MET A 28 3.81 9.26 -13.93
N LEU A 29 2.50 9.36 -13.92
CA LEU A 29 1.67 9.40 -12.71
C LEU A 29 1.34 8.00 -12.18
N ASN A 30 1.59 6.95 -12.95
CA ASN A 30 1.41 5.58 -12.49
C ASN A 30 2.57 5.16 -11.59
N VAL A 31 2.60 5.77 -10.42
CA VAL A 31 3.61 5.64 -9.37
C VAL A 31 3.80 4.17 -8.93
N ASN A 32 2.83 3.31 -9.26
CA ASN A 32 2.81 1.92 -8.82
C ASN A 32 3.75 0.99 -9.56
N ARG A 33 4.39 1.40 -10.65
CA ARG A 33 5.27 0.50 -11.40
C ARG A 33 6.72 0.93 -11.52
N GLY A 34 7.07 2.14 -11.09
CA GLY A 34 8.47 2.57 -10.93
C GLY A 34 9.36 2.50 -12.18
N ILE A 35 8.80 2.14 -13.33
CA ILE A 35 9.54 2.01 -14.58
C ILE A 35 8.91 2.95 -15.59
N TYR A 36 9.59 4.04 -15.83
CA TYR A 36 9.27 4.97 -16.90
C TYR A 36 10.20 4.70 -18.05
N VAL A 37 9.64 4.67 -19.21
CA VAL A 37 10.43 4.57 -20.44
C VAL A 37 10.20 5.84 -21.24
N ASN A 38 11.29 6.45 -21.68
CA ASN A 38 11.20 7.52 -22.66
C ASN A 38 10.75 6.94 -24.03
N PRO A 39 10.44 7.79 -25.03
CA PRO A 39 10.07 7.32 -26.36
C PRO A 39 11.09 6.38 -27.03
N ARG A 40 12.33 6.35 -26.54
CA ARG A 40 13.40 5.45 -27.00
C ARG A 40 13.46 4.13 -26.24
N GLY A 41 12.48 3.85 -25.36
CA GLY A 41 12.43 2.62 -24.55
C GLY A 41 13.42 2.56 -23.38
N GLN A 42 14.11 3.67 -23.06
CA GLN A 42 15.05 3.71 -21.94
C GLN A 42 14.28 3.98 -20.65
N SER A 43 14.63 3.26 -19.60
CA SER A 43 14.11 3.55 -18.25
C SER A 43 14.65 4.91 -17.79
N ILE A 44 13.75 5.83 -17.45
CA ILE A 44 14.10 7.18 -16.98
C ILE A 44 13.90 7.34 -15.46
N GLY A 45 13.68 6.24 -14.76
CA GLY A 45 13.47 6.24 -13.32
C GLY A 45 12.09 6.77 -12.87
N PRO A 46 11.82 6.80 -11.57
CA PRO A 46 10.60 7.40 -11.07
C PRO A 46 10.63 8.90 -11.37
N PRO A 47 9.62 9.41 -12.06
CA PRO A 47 9.58 10.83 -12.35
C PRO A 47 9.11 11.58 -11.14
N THR A 48 9.41 12.83 -11.20
CA THR A 48 8.76 13.90 -10.48
C THR A 48 9.02 13.88 -8.98
N THR A 49 10.30 14.00 -8.66
CA THR A 49 10.69 14.55 -7.36
C THR A 49 11.22 15.96 -7.56
N VAL A 50 10.81 16.87 -6.70
CA VAL A 50 11.41 18.20 -6.56
C VAL A 50 12.19 18.20 -5.25
N PHE A 51 13.49 18.44 -5.31
CA PHE A 51 14.39 18.35 -4.16
C PHE A 51 14.34 16.98 -3.42
N GLY A 52 14.10 15.90 -4.17
CA GLY A 52 13.97 14.56 -3.58
C GLY A 52 12.60 14.27 -2.94
N LEU A 53 11.66 15.18 -3.02
CA LEU A 53 10.27 15.01 -2.56
C LEU A 53 9.35 14.67 -3.72
N PRO A 54 8.37 13.77 -3.54
CA PRO A 54 7.36 13.51 -4.56
C PRO A 54 6.62 14.79 -4.95
N LEU A 55 6.43 15.00 -6.25
CA LEU A 55 5.66 16.14 -6.75
C LEU A 55 4.18 16.08 -6.34
N LEU A 56 3.66 14.87 -6.22
CA LEU A 56 2.28 14.66 -5.77
C LEU A 56 2.18 14.86 -4.27
N LYS A 57 1.14 15.58 -3.87
CA LYS A 57 0.84 15.82 -2.46
C LYS A 57 0.42 14.52 -1.76
N PRO A 58 0.88 14.26 -0.50
CA PRO A 58 0.39 13.12 0.29
C PRO A 58 -1.13 13.25 0.59
N PRO A 59 -1.81 12.15 0.98
CA PRO A 59 -1.23 10.85 1.35
C PRO A 59 -0.85 9.98 0.15
N TYR A 60 0.22 9.17 0.30
CA TYR A 60 0.72 8.30 -0.78
C TYR A 60 0.07 6.91 -0.74
N GLY A 61 -0.01 6.30 0.43
CA GLY A 61 -0.70 5.04 0.65
C GLY A 61 -1.85 5.23 1.63
N ILE A 62 -3.03 4.70 1.27
CA ILE A 62 -4.23 4.79 2.13
C ILE A 62 -5.00 3.47 2.09
N VAL A 63 -5.67 3.19 3.21
CA VAL A 63 -6.77 2.23 3.28
C VAL A 63 -8.04 3.01 3.53
N THR A 64 -9.06 2.75 2.74
CA THR A 64 -10.37 3.41 2.85
C THR A 64 -11.47 2.37 3.00
N ALA A 65 -12.34 2.57 3.97
CA ALA A 65 -13.59 1.82 4.07
C ALA A 65 -14.75 2.62 3.47
N VAL A 66 -15.55 1.93 2.68
CA VAL A 66 -16.73 2.50 2.02
C VAL A 66 -17.94 1.62 2.37
N ASP A 67 -19.04 2.25 2.75
CA ASP A 67 -20.33 1.57 2.87
C ASP A 67 -20.86 1.25 1.46
N LEU A 68 -21.01 -0.03 1.15
CA LEU A 68 -21.44 -0.45 -0.18
C LEU A 68 -22.94 -0.20 -0.46
N LYS A 69 -23.73 0.13 0.56
CA LYS A 69 -25.16 0.45 0.39
C LYS A 69 -25.37 1.90 0.02
N THR A 70 -24.60 2.79 0.63
CA THR A 70 -24.75 4.24 0.46
C THR A 70 -23.67 4.85 -0.42
N GLY A 71 -22.51 4.18 -0.55
CA GLY A 71 -21.32 4.71 -1.21
C GLY A 71 -20.52 5.67 -0.31
N ASP A 72 -20.93 5.85 0.95
CA ASP A 72 -20.27 6.77 1.86
C ASP A 72 -18.92 6.24 2.32
N ARG A 73 -17.96 7.14 2.41
CA ARG A 73 -16.66 6.85 3.01
C ARG A 73 -16.77 6.85 4.53
N LEU A 74 -16.57 5.70 5.15
CA LEU A 74 -16.65 5.54 6.61
C LEU A 74 -15.39 6.07 7.30
N TRP A 75 -14.23 5.70 6.80
CA TRP A 75 -12.93 6.17 7.31
C TRP A 75 -11.84 6.02 6.25
N THR A 76 -10.75 6.74 6.45
CA THR A 76 -9.51 6.62 5.65
C THR A 76 -8.32 6.77 6.58
N VAL A 77 -7.38 5.85 6.49
CA VAL A 77 -6.14 5.85 7.29
C VAL A 77 -4.92 5.64 6.40
N PRO A 78 -3.74 6.12 6.80
CA PRO A 78 -2.51 5.84 6.08
C PRO A 78 -2.21 4.34 6.02
N HIS A 79 -1.78 3.87 4.85
CA HIS A 79 -1.25 2.52 4.67
C HIS A 79 0.28 2.60 4.63
N GLY A 80 0.90 2.02 5.63
CA GLY A 80 2.35 2.09 5.80
C GLY A 80 2.81 3.36 6.52
N ASN A 81 4.12 3.49 6.64
CA ASN A 81 4.77 4.64 7.26
C ASN A 81 5.28 5.62 6.21
N THR A 82 5.38 6.89 6.61
CA THR A 82 6.07 7.90 5.78
C THR A 82 7.47 7.40 5.43
N PRO A 83 7.86 7.38 4.14
CA PRO A 83 9.18 6.96 3.72
C PRO A 83 10.29 7.79 4.36
N ASP A 84 11.40 7.14 4.71
CA ASP A 84 12.57 7.79 5.31
C ASP A 84 13.14 8.92 4.45
N ALA A 85 13.11 8.76 3.13
CA ALA A 85 13.56 9.79 2.20
C ALA A 85 12.75 11.09 2.34
N ILE A 86 11.51 11.01 2.80
CA ILE A 86 10.66 12.16 3.09
C ILE A 86 10.93 12.67 4.51
N LYS A 87 10.92 11.79 5.50
CA LYS A 87 11.16 12.17 6.91
C LYS A 87 12.50 12.87 7.13
N LYS A 88 13.53 12.41 6.42
CA LYS A 88 14.93 12.90 6.56
C LYS A 88 15.27 13.98 5.53
N ASN A 89 14.30 14.47 4.75
CA ASN A 89 14.59 15.47 3.71
C ASN A 89 14.96 16.81 4.34
N PRO A 90 16.10 17.40 3.98
CA PRO A 90 16.56 18.69 4.55
C PRO A 90 15.58 19.84 4.34
N LYS A 91 14.78 19.80 3.26
CA LYS A 91 13.76 20.82 2.97
C LYS A 91 12.54 20.75 3.89
N LEU A 92 12.39 19.66 4.62
CA LEU A 92 11.31 19.46 5.59
C LEU A 92 11.79 19.52 7.04
N GLN A 93 13.01 19.94 7.26
CA GLN A 93 13.56 20.08 8.62
C GLN A 93 12.73 21.09 9.42
N GLY A 94 12.27 20.70 10.60
CA GLY A 94 11.42 21.53 11.47
C GLY A 94 9.94 21.56 11.08
N VAL A 95 9.55 20.84 10.03
CA VAL A 95 8.14 20.71 9.64
C VAL A 95 7.54 19.46 10.31
N ASP A 96 6.41 19.60 10.98
CA ASP A 96 5.64 18.46 11.47
C ASP A 96 4.97 17.75 10.28
N ILE A 97 5.40 16.51 10.04
CA ILE A 97 4.93 15.71 8.90
C ILE A 97 4.04 14.61 9.46
N PRO A 98 2.71 14.69 9.25
CA PRO A 98 1.82 13.60 9.59
C PRO A 98 2.17 12.33 8.79
N ASN A 99 1.71 11.16 9.24
CA ASN A 99 1.94 9.95 8.49
C ASN A 99 1.34 10.04 7.07
N THR A 100 2.19 9.99 6.06
CA THR A 100 1.80 10.12 4.65
C THR A 100 1.39 8.78 4.02
N GLY A 101 1.53 7.67 4.75
CA GLY A 101 1.52 6.35 4.14
C GLY A 101 2.78 6.09 3.32
N ALA A 102 2.97 4.84 2.95
CA ALA A 102 4.11 4.41 2.16
C ALA A 102 3.85 4.57 0.65
N LEU A 103 4.92 4.84 -0.10
CA LEU A 103 4.93 4.79 -1.57
C LEU A 103 5.04 3.33 -2.02
N THR A 104 4.06 2.49 -1.73
CA THR A 104 4.17 1.05 -1.98
C THR A 104 3.28 0.60 -3.13
N ASN A 105 3.75 -0.42 -3.83
CA ASN A 105 2.91 -1.21 -4.71
C ASN A 105 1.97 -2.04 -3.83
N GLY A 106 0.66 -1.90 -4.05
CA GLY A 106 -0.36 -2.47 -3.21
C GLY A 106 -0.14 -3.96 -2.93
N THR A 107 0.02 -4.28 -1.68
CA THR A 107 -0.20 -5.61 -1.17
C THR A 107 -1.68 -5.74 -0.86
N GLY A 108 -2.27 -6.90 -1.17
CA GLY A 108 -3.69 -7.08 -0.92
C GLY A 108 -4.05 -7.07 0.56
N LEU A 109 -5.30 -6.82 0.84
CA LEU A 109 -5.87 -6.86 2.18
C LEU A 109 -6.69 -8.14 2.36
N LEU A 110 -6.57 -8.75 3.54
CA LEU A 110 -7.48 -9.79 4.02
C LEU A 110 -8.51 -9.15 4.94
N VAL A 111 -9.78 -9.28 4.61
CA VAL A 111 -10.89 -8.78 5.42
C VAL A 111 -11.52 -9.95 6.17
N THR A 112 -11.60 -9.84 7.49
CA THR A 112 -12.30 -10.79 8.36
C THR A 112 -13.58 -10.16 8.92
N SER A 113 -14.24 -10.82 9.86
CA SER A 113 -15.44 -10.27 10.50
C SER A 113 -15.19 -8.95 11.23
N THR A 114 -14.05 -8.82 11.91
CA THR A 114 -13.73 -7.67 12.77
C THR A 114 -12.46 -6.92 12.39
N LEU A 115 -11.52 -7.58 11.72
CA LEU A 115 -10.19 -7.05 11.43
C LEU A 115 -9.88 -7.05 9.93
N LEU A 116 -9.00 -6.14 9.54
CA LEU A 116 -8.28 -6.16 8.28
C LEU A 116 -6.83 -6.55 8.55
N PHE A 117 -6.22 -7.26 7.59
CA PHE A 117 -4.81 -7.60 7.64
C PHE A 117 -4.14 -7.27 6.32
N GLY A 118 -2.93 -6.77 6.37
CA GLY A 118 -2.16 -6.48 5.17
C GLY A 118 -0.70 -6.15 5.47
N GLY A 119 0.15 -6.46 4.50
CA GLY A 119 1.54 -6.04 4.53
C GLY A 119 1.71 -4.61 4.02
N GLU A 120 2.75 -3.95 4.46
CA GLU A 120 3.07 -2.59 4.01
C GLU A 120 3.57 -2.58 2.56
N GLY A 121 4.19 -3.68 2.11
CA GLY A 121 4.75 -3.80 0.77
C GLY A 121 6.10 -3.09 0.60
N GLY A 122 6.60 -3.05 -0.63
CA GLY A 122 7.92 -2.51 -0.92
C GLY A 122 9.03 -3.30 -0.22
N ALA A 123 9.89 -2.63 0.53
CA ALA A 123 10.95 -3.23 1.33
C ALA A 123 10.59 -3.41 2.82
N SER A 124 9.38 -2.99 3.22
CA SER A 124 8.97 -3.06 4.62
C SER A 124 8.47 -4.46 4.98
N PRO A 125 9.01 -5.06 6.04
CA PRO A 125 8.55 -6.35 6.54
C PRO A 125 7.35 -6.23 7.50
N LEU A 126 6.78 -5.03 7.67
CA LEU A 126 5.65 -4.83 8.57
C LEU A 126 4.35 -5.38 7.99
N PHE A 127 3.67 -6.14 8.83
CA PHE A 127 2.34 -6.67 8.59
C PHE A 127 1.40 -6.13 9.69
N ARG A 128 0.30 -5.52 9.29
CA ARG A 128 -0.59 -4.82 10.19
C ARG A 128 -1.96 -5.47 10.27
N ALA A 129 -2.57 -5.31 11.44
CA ALA A 129 -3.99 -5.53 11.64
C ALA A 129 -4.67 -4.20 12.01
N TRP A 130 -5.81 -3.93 11.37
CA TRP A 130 -6.65 -2.77 11.66
C TRP A 130 -8.02 -3.23 12.14
N ASP A 131 -8.60 -2.49 13.06
CA ASP A 131 -10.01 -2.61 13.38
C ASP A 131 -10.86 -2.21 12.17
N LYS A 132 -11.74 -3.10 11.74
CA LYS A 132 -12.53 -2.90 10.52
C LYS A 132 -13.53 -1.73 10.63
N LYS A 133 -14.00 -1.41 11.84
CA LYS A 133 -14.99 -0.36 12.05
C LYS A 133 -14.37 1.03 12.06
N THR A 134 -13.17 1.14 12.60
CA THR A 134 -12.54 2.44 12.89
C THR A 134 -11.33 2.74 12.01
N GLY A 135 -10.71 1.71 11.42
CA GLY A 135 -9.42 1.84 10.73
C GLY A 135 -8.23 1.97 11.68
N ALA A 136 -8.44 1.89 12.98
CA ALA A 136 -7.33 1.97 13.95
C ALA A 136 -6.41 0.75 13.82
N VAL A 137 -5.09 0.97 13.86
CA VAL A 137 -4.10 -0.10 13.92
C VAL A 137 -4.19 -0.76 15.29
N VAL A 138 -4.47 -2.06 15.33
CA VAL A 138 -4.57 -2.85 16.57
C VAL A 138 -3.37 -3.75 16.79
N ALA A 139 -2.63 -4.07 15.76
CA ALA A 139 -1.36 -4.82 15.88
C ALA A 139 -0.43 -4.52 14.71
N GLU A 140 0.86 -4.55 15.00
CA GLU A 140 1.96 -4.53 14.04
C GLU A 140 2.85 -5.74 14.27
N ILE A 141 3.11 -6.50 13.22
CA ILE A 141 3.86 -7.76 13.27
C ILE A 141 5.05 -7.62 12.34
N GLN A 142 6.23 -7.83 12.86
CA GLN A 142 7.45 -7.90 12.07
C GLN A 142 7.55 -9.28 11.44
N LEU A 143 7.46 -9.36 10.11
CA LEU A 143 7.71 -10.58 9.36
C LEU A 143 9.22 -10.75 9.09
N PRO A 144 9.66 -11.94 8.70
CA PRO A 144 11.06 -12.17 8.32
C PRO A 144 11.46 -11.43 7.03
N GLY A 145 10.48 -10.93 6.27
CA GLY A 145 10.71 -10.15 5.05
C GLY A 145 9.45 -9.47 4.55
N PRO A 146 9.56 -8.59 3.53
CA PRO A 146 8.42 -7.88 2.96
C PRO A 146 7.44 -8.85 2.28
N THR A 147 6.15 -8.55 2.40
CA THR A 147 5.10 -9.34 1.77
C THR A 147 5.13 -9.19 0.24
N THR A 148 4.87 -10.28 -0.47
CA THR A 148 4.87 -10.33 -1.94
C THR A 148 3.55 -10.79 -2.54
N GLY A 149 2.54 -11.06 -1.70
CA GLY A 149 1.26 -11.59 -2.12
C GLY A 149 0.12 -11.18 -1.20
N PHE A 150 -1.07 -11.64 -1.52
CA PHE A 150 -2.27 -11.42 -0.72
C PHE A 150 -2.27 -12.37 0.48
N PRO A 151 -2.58 -11.88 1.70
CA PRO A 151 -2.81 -12.75 2.83
C PRO A 151 -4.09 -13.55 2.66
N VAL A 152 -4.07 -14.79 3.12
CA VAL A 152 -5.23 -15.69 3.14
C VAL A 152 -5.45 -16.21 4.56
N THR A 153 -6.67 -16.64 4.89
CA THR A 153 -6.95 -17.28 6.16
C THR A 153 -7.47 -18.69 5.99
N TYR A 154 -7.10 -19.56 6.92
CA TYR A 154 -7.57 -20.95 6.97
C TYR A 154 -7.71 -21.44 8.41
N MET A 155 -8.46 -22.53 8.58
CA MET A 155 -8.65 -23.18 9.86
C MET A 155 -7.91 -24.54 9.88
N LYS A 156 -7.22 -24.82 10.98
CA LYS A 156 -6.62 -26.12 11.24
C LYS A 156 -6.79 -26.48 12.71
N ALA A 157 -7.39 -27.64 12.97
CA ALA A 157 -7.66 -28.14 14.33
C ALA A 157 -8.35 -27.10 15.23
N GLY A 158 -9.38 -26.40 14.71
CA GLY A 158 -10.14 -25.39 15.46
C GLY A 158 -9.40 -24.05 15.65
N ARG A 159 -8.21 -23.89 15.12
CA ARG A 159 -7.41 -22.66 15.22
C ARG A 159 -7.34 -21.93 13.88
N GLN A 160 -7.53 -20.63 13.91
CA GLN A 160 -7.39 -19.78 12.73
C GLN A 160 -5.93 -19.42 12.51
N TYR A 161 -5.53 -19.47 11.25
CA TYR A 161 -4.23 -19.03 10.74
C TYR A 161 -4.40 -18.02 9.65
N ILE A 162 -3.41 -17.13 9.53
CA ILE A 162 -3.24 -16.23 8.40
C ILE A 162 -1.92 -16.62 7.73
N ALA A 163 -1.98 -16.93 6.44
CA ALA A 163 -0.78 -17.21 5.65
C ALA A 163 -0.55 -16.08 4.64
N VAL A 164 0.70 -15.68 4.49
CA VAL A 164 1.12 -14.64 3.53
C VAL A 164 2.48 -14.99 2.96
N ALA A 165 2.65 -14.74 1.67
CA ALA A 165 3.95 -14.86 1.03
C ALA A 165 4.84 -13.67 1.39
N ALA A 166 6.07 -13.94 1.80
CA ALA A 166 7.08 -12.94 2.13
C ALA A 166 8.39 -13.28 1.43
N ARG A 167 9.18 -12.26 1.10
CA ARG A 167 10.51 -12.42 0.50
C ARG A 167 11.56 -12.47 1.61
N VAL A 168 12.13 -13.64 1.82
CA VAL A 168 13.14 -13.89 2.86
C VAL A 168 14.44 -14.29 2.15
N GLU A 169 15.52 -13.57 2.36
CA GLU A 169 16.86 -13.83 1.79
C GLU A 169 16.84 -14.11 0.27
N GLY A 170 15.97 -13.41 -0.46
CA GLY A 170 15.85 -13.54 -1.92
C GLY A 170 14.87 -14.63 -2.40
N ALA A 171 14.43 -15.55 -1.54
CA ALA A 171 13.40 -16.54 -1.81
C ALA A 171 12.01 -16.04 -1.39
N VAL A 172 10.97 -16.69 -1.92
CA VAL A 172 9.58 -16.44 -1.46
C VAL A 172 9.18 -17.58 -0.55
N GLU A 173 8.83 -17.24 0.68
CA GLU A 173 8.40 -18.18 1.70
C GLU A 173 6.96 -17.89 2.14
N ILE A 174 6.27 -18.90 2.64
CA ILE A 174 4.95 -18.74 3.24
C ILE A 174 5.10 -18.61 4.75
N VAL A 175 4.74 -17.44 5.26
CA VAL A 175 4.68 -17.16 6.69
C VAL A 175 3.26 -17.44 7.19
N ALA A 176 3.11 -18.28 8.20
CA ALA A 176 1.84 -18.57 8.85
C ALA A 176 1.80 -17.94 10.24
N LEU A 177 0.82 -17.10 10.46
CA LEU A 177 0.57 -16.39 11.72
C LEU A 177 -0.65 -17.01 12.41
N ALA A 178 -0.60 -17.11 13.73
CA ALA A 178 -1.74 -17.50 14.54
C ALA A 178 -1.64 -16.84 15.93
N LEU A 179 -2.78 -16.65 16.58
CA LEU A 179 -2.76 -16.24 17.97
C LEU A 179 -2.04 -17.30 18.83
N PRO A 180 -1.33 -16.92 19.90
CA PRO A 180 -0.81 -17.88 20.88
C PRO A 180 -1.90 -18.82 21.35
N ALA A 181 -1.54 -20.07 21.64
CA ALA A 181 -2.48 -20.96 22.34
C ALA A 181 -2.88 -20.31 23.69
N ALA A 182 -4.17 -20.34 24.02
CA ALA A 182 -4.59 -19.88 25.32
C ALA A 182 -3.81 -20.66 26.39
N THR A 183 -2.99 -19.98 27.17
CA THR A 183 -2.37 -20.57 28.34
C THR A 183 -3.49 -20.94 29.30
N ALA A 184 -3.63 -22.21 29.60
CA ALA A 184 -4.54 -22.65 30.66
C ALA A 184 -4.23 -21.82 31.94
N PRO A 185 -5.23 -21.30 32.66
CA PRO A 185 -4.97 -20.57 33.89
C PRO A 185 -4.16 -21.51 34.79
N SER A 186 -2.97 -21.05 35.19
CA SER A 186 -2.16 -21.77 36.18
C SER A 186 -3.01 -21.94 37.43
N GLY A 187 -3.46 -23.16 37.70
CA GLY A 187 -4.22 -23.48 38.88
C GLY A 187 -3.42 -23.01 40.09
N ARG A 188 -3.90 -21.98 40.78
CA ARG A 188 -3.43 -21.65 42.12
C ARG A 188 -3.71 -22.86 42.96
N GLY A 189 -2.66 -23.61 43.30
CA GLY A 189 -2.73 -24.62 44.36
C GLY A 189 -3.27 -23.98 45.61
N ARG A 190 -4.41 -24.50 46.07
CA ARG A 190 -4.85 -24.32 47.47
C ARG A 190 -3.86 -25.11 48.32
N GLN A 191 -3.10 -24.44 49.14
CA GLN A 191 -2.62 -24.94 50.41
C GLN A 191 -3.60 -24.57 51.49
#